data_bf8a7ea28ddc68df3f299491291948b1
#
_entry.id   bf8a7ea28ddc68df3f299491291948b1
#
_cell.length_a   1.000
_cell.length_b   1.000
_cell.length_c   1.000
_cell.angle_alpha   90.00
_cell.angle_beta   90.00
_cell.angle_gamma   90.00
#
_symmetry.space_group_name_H-M   'P 1'
#
loop_
_entity.id
_entity.type
_entity.pdbx_description
1 polymer ?
#
loop_
_entity_poly.entity_id
_entity_poly.type
_entity_poly.pdbx_seq_one_letter_code
_entity_poly.pdbx_strand_id
1 'polypeptide(L)'
;MSNLKTFIFALLTTILLTSCSEIKTNNPQETYKYWAGTSPPADIEIFNGQYWRSAHWTFEYIMYLEFRPKEVWWNEFLKQNNIVEDKNEWKRIPTDAPDWFKPSDSFVRYCIESDFDQGSRYFRDNLTGICYIYEIQL
;
A
#
# COMPACT_ATOMS: atom_id res chain seq x y z
N MET A 1 46.59 -9.64 -18.84
CA MET A 1 45.98 -8.50 -18.09
C MET A 1 44.72 -7.96 -18.76
N SER A 2 44.54 -8.07 -20.07
CA SER A 2 43.34 -7.58 -20.76
C SER A 2 42.06 -8.38 -20.41
N ASN A 3 42.14 -9.70 -20.28
CA ASN A 3 41.02 -10.59 -20.02
C ASN A 3 40.38 -10.40 -18.63
N LEU A 4 41.17 -10.02 -17.63
CA LEU A 4 40.68 -9.78 -16.26
C LEU A 4 39.84 -8.51 -16.18
N LYS A 5 40.23 -7.43 -16.89
CA LYS A 5 39.47 -6.17 -16.94
C LYS A 5 38.13 -6.35 -17.68
N THR A 6 38.14 -7.13 -18.76
CA THR A 6 36.93 -7.46 -19.50
C THR A 6 35.98 -8.33 -18.67
N PHE A 7 36.50 -9.27 -17.90
CA PHE A 7 35.72 -10.13 -17.03
C PHE A 7 35.05 -9.34 -15.86
N ILE A 8 35.80 -8.43 -15.24
CA ILE A 8 35.31 -7.56 -14.17
C ILE A 8 34.24 -6.61 -14.70
N PHE A 9 34.45 -6.05 -15.89
CA PHE A 9 33.45 -5.16 -16.52
C PHE A 9 32.17 -5.91 -16.86
N ALA A 10 32.26 -7.12 -17.43
CA ALA A 10 31.11 -7.97 -17.71
C ALA A 10 30.34 -8.38 -16.45
N LEU A 11 31.05 -8.72 -15.36
CA LEU A 11 30.46 -9.07 -14.07
C LEU A 11 29.75 -7.86 -13.43
N LEU A 12 30.31 -6.67 -13.50
CA LEU A 12 29.71 -5.43 -13.00
C LEU A 12 28.45 -5.07 -13.77
N THR A 13 28.44 -5.26 -15.09
CA THR A 13 27.27 -4.99 -15.94
C THR A 13 26.12 -5.94 -15.66
N THR A 14 26.43 -7.21 -15.33
CA THR A 14 25.39 -8.22 -14.99
C THR A 14 24.70 -7.92 -13.66
N ILE A 15 25.44 -7.37 -12.68
CA ILE A 15 24.89 -7.00 -11.37
C ILE A 15 23.94 -5.80 -11.48
N LEU A 16 24.17 -4.89 -12.43
CA LEU A 16 23.30 -3.72 -12.64
C LEU A 16 21.94 -4.04 -13.30
N LEU A 17 21.80 -5.22 -13.90
CA LEU A 17 20.57 -5.63 -14.59
C LEU A 17 19.55 -6.36 -13.70
N THR A 18 19.88 -6.64 -12.43
CA THR A 18 19.03 -7.48 -11.57
C THR A 18 18.15 -6.73 -10.57
N SER A 19 18.11 -5.39 -10.56
CA SER A 19 17.55 -4.66 -9.42
C SER A 19 16.16 -4.04 -9.60
N CYS A 20 15.50 -4.16 -10.74
CA CYS A 20 14.17 -3.60 -10.93
C CYS A 20 13.19 -4.68 -11.40
N SER A 21 12.53 -5.37 -10.48
CA SER A 21 11.41 -6.25 -10.80
C SER A 21 10.10 -5.66 -10.29
N GLU A 22 9.06 -5.77 -11.13
CA GLU A 22 7.69 -5.53 -10.71
C GLU A 22 7.34 -6.45 -9.54
N ILE A 23 6.63 -5.92 -8.55
CA ILE A 23 6.09 -6.70 -7.44
C ILE A 23 4.58 -6.73 -7.58
N LYS A 24 4.01 -7.95 -7.52
CA LYS A 24 2.57 -8.15 -7.53
C LYS A 24 2.22 -9.28 -6.58
N THR A 25 1.31 -9.03 -5.65
CA THR A 25 0.82 -10.04 -4.72
C THR A 25 -0.64 -9.83 -4.37
N ASN A 26 -1.36 -10.93 -4.14
CA ASN A 26 -2.69 -10.95 -3.55
C ASN A 26 -2.65 -11.62 -2.15
N ASN A 27 -1.47 -11.85 -1.61
CA ASN A 27 -1.33 -12.35 -0.24
C ASN A 27 -1.48 -11.20 0.75
N PRO A 28 -2.44 -11.28 1.71
CA PRO A 28 -2.71 -10.20 2.65
C PRO A 28 -1.50 -9.81 3.52
N GLN A 29 -0.75 -10.80 3.99
CA GLN A 29 0.42 -10.59 4.85
C GLN A 29 1.57 -9.93 4.09
N GLU A 30 1.79 -10.36 2.84
CA GLU A 30 2.79 -9.74 1.96
C GLU A 30 2.38 -8.32 1.58
N THR A 31 1.09 -8.08 1.29
CA THR A 31 0.55 -6.74 1.02
C THR A 31 0.88 -5.80 2.17
N TYR A 32 0.56 -6.18 3.40
CA TYR A 32 0.89 -5.38 4.58
C TYR A 32 2.40 -5.14 4.69
N LYS A 33 3.21 -6.19 4.51
CA LYS A 33 4.67 -6.11 4.60
C LYS A 33 5.27 -5.16 3.56
N TYR A 34 4.81 -5.20 2.32
CA TYR A 34 5.30 -4.30 1.27
C TYR A 34 4.89 -2.84 1.52
N TRP A 35 3.67 -2.64 2.00
CA TRP A 35 3.15 -1.32 2.32
C TRP A 35 3.79 -0.71 3.57
N ALA A 36 3.78 -1.42 4.69
CA ALA A 36 4.27 -0.92 5.97
C ALA A 36 5.80 -1.07 6.15
N GLY A 37 6.49 -1.78 5.25
CA GLY A 37 7.93 -2.07 5.36
C GLY A 37 8.29 -3.07 6.44
N THR A 38 7.31 -3.64 7.14
CA THR A 38 7.50 -4.60 8.23
C THR A 38 6.36 -5.62 8.24
N SER A 39 6.59 -6.78 8.88
CA SER A 39 5.52 -7.74 9.08
C SER A 39 4.44 -7.18 10.00
N PRO A 40 3.16 -7.56 9.78
CA PRO A 40 2.08 -7.10 10.63
C PRO A 40 2.31 -7.52 12.09
N PRO A 41 2.02 -6.63 13.06
CA PRO A 41 1.97 -6.99 14.47
C PRO A 41 1.00 -8.16 14.73
N ALA A 42 1.29 -8.98 15.72
CA ALA A 42 0.49 -10.18 16.05
C ALA A 42 -0.97 -9.86 16.44
N ASP A 43 -1.24 -8.64 16.82
CA ASP A 43 -2.55 -8.15 17.25
C ASP A 43 -3.32 -7.39 16.17
N ILE A 44 -2.83 -7.40 14.93
CA ILE A 44 -3.54 -6.91 13.74
C ILE A 44 -4.04 -8.10 12.93
N GLU A 45 -5.34 -8.18 12.75
CA GLU A 45 -5.95 -9.18 11.87
C GLU A 45 -5.99 -8.63 10.43
N ILE A 46 -5.41 -9.36 9.49
CA ILE A 46 -5.42 -8.98 8.07
C ILE A 46 -6.29 -9.98 7.31
N PHE A 47 -7.31 -9.49 6.63
CA PHE A 47 -8.31 -10.31 5.93
C PHE A 47 -7.99 -10.46 4.46
N ASN A 48 -7.80 -9.34 3.75
CA ASN A 48 -7.54 -9.31 2.32
C ASN A 48 -6.48 -8.26 1.98
N GLY A 49 -5.73 -8.51 0.91
CA GLY A 49 -4.71 -7.59 0.43
C GLY A 49 -4.39 -7.79 -1.03
N GLN A 50 -4.11 -6.70 -1.72
CA GLN A 50 -3.57 -6.69 -3.07
C GLN A 50 -2.57 -5.56 -3.17
N TYR A 51 -1.40 -5.85 -3.69
CA TYR A 51 -0.32 -4.90 -3.86
C TYR A 51 0.31 -5.04 -5.25
N TRP A 52 0.50 -3.92 -5.90
CA TRP A 52 1.30 -3.80 -7.11
C TRP A 52 2.31 -2.68 -6.93
N ARG A 53 3.54 -2.90 -7.38
CA ARG A 53 4.59 -1.90 -7.47
C ARG A 53 5.32 -2.01 -8.79
N SER A 54 5.53 -0.88 -9.47
CA SER A 54 6.27 -0.83 -10.71
C SER A 54 7.72 -1.28 -10.55
N ALA A 55 8.34 -1.71 -11.66
CA ALA A 55 9.77 -1.99 -11.73
C ALA A 55 10.64 -0.70 -11.75
N HIS A 56 10.01 0.48 -11.78
CA HIS A 56 10.72 1.75 -11.81
C HIS A 56 11.30 2.09 -10.43
N TRP A 57 12.41 2.79 -10.41
CA TRP A 57 13.06 3.23 -9.18
C TRP A 57 12.26 4.31 -8.42
N THR A 58 11.23 4.92 -9.05
CA THR A 58 10.30 5.87 -8.45
C THR A 58 9.30 5.23 -7.49
N PHE A 59 9.27 3.89 -7.38
CA PHE A 59 8.41 3.14 -6.46
C PHE A 59 6.92 3.45 -6.58
N GLU A 60 6.43 3.62 -7.80
CA GLU A 60 5.00 3.72 -8.05
C GLU A 60 4.28 2.47 -7.55
N TYR A 61 3.19 2.62 -6.79
CA TYR A 61 2.43 1.48 -6.28
C TYR A 61 0.94 1.77 -6.17
N ILE A 62 0.17 0.69 -6.19
CA ILE A 62 -1.26 0.67 -5.88
C ILE A 62 -1.50 -0.44 -4.85
N MET A 63 -2.24 -0.14 -3.79
CA MET A 63 -2.49 -1.05 -2.70
C MET A 63 -3.95 -1.01 -2.27
N TYR A 64 -4.51 -2.20 -2.05
CA TYR A 64 -5.79 -2.42 -1.38
C TYR A 64 -5.56 -3.32 -0.18
N LEU A 65 -6.13 -2.97 0.97
CA LEU A 65 -5.99 -3.72 2.21
C LEU A 65 -7.29 -3.70 3.00
N GLU A 66 -7.69 -4.87 3.51
CA GLU A 66 -8.77 -5.03 4.48
C GLU A 66 -8.21 -5.67 5.74
N PHE A 67 -8.35 -4.99 6.88
CA PHE A 67 -7.74 -5.43 8.13
C PHE A 67 -8.47 -4.85 9.34
N ARG A 68 -8.16 -5.41 10.52
CA ARG A 68 -8.68 -4.91 11.80
C ARG A 68 -7.52 -4.55 12.73
N PRO A 69 -7.11 -3.28 12.77
CA PRO A 69 -6.15 -2.78 13.74
C PRO A 69 -6.86 -2.44 15.05
N LYS A 70 -6.08 -2.36 16.13
CA LYS A 70 -6.56 -1.73 17.36
C LYS A 70 -6.85 -0.25 17.13
N GLU A 71 -7.80 0.30 17.88
CA GLU A 71 -8.18 1.71 17.78
C GLU A 71 -7.00 2.66 18.01
N VAL A 72 -6.15 2.36 19.00
CA VAL A 72 -4.94 3.16 19.29
C VAL A 72 -4.01 3.19 18.08
N TRP A 73 -3.77 2.03 17.45
CA TRP A 73 -2.95 1.93 16.24
C TRP A 73 -3.53 2.77 15.10
N TRP A 74 -4.84 2.67 14.89
CA TRP A 74 -5.53 3.42 13.83
C TRP A 74 -5.42 4.93 14.04
N ASN A 75 -5.66 5.40 15.25
CA ASN A 75 -5.58 6.82 15.57
C ASN A 75 -4.16 7.38 15.41
N GLU A 76 -3.14 6.61 15.79
CA GLU A 76 -1.74 6.97 15.57
C GLU A 76 -1.40 7.00 14.10
N PHE A 77 -1.85 6.03 13.32
CA PHE A 77 -1.67 5.97 11.87
C PHE A 77 -2.25 7.21 11.18
N LEU A 78 -3.50 7.57 11.49
CA LEU A 78 -4.13 8.77 10.95
C LEU A 78 -3.32 10.04 11.27
N LYS A 79 -2.90 10.17 12.53
CA LYS A 79 -2.13 11.34 12.99
C LYS A 79 -0.76 11.44 12.33
N GLN A 80 -0.03 10.34 12.25
CA GLN A 80 1.33 10.32 11.68
C GLN A 80 1.35 10.61 10.17
N ASN A 81 0.28 10.28 9.47
CA ASN A 81 0.19 10.44 8.02
C ASN A 81 -0.67 11.66 7.59
N ASN A 82 -1.06 12.54 8.52
CA ASN A 82 -1.92 13.70 8.25
C ASN A 82 -3.21 13.32 7.51
N ILE A 83 -3.80 12.19 7.93
CA ILE A 83 -5.05 11.69 7.38
C ILE A 83 -6.20 12.24 8.22
N VAL A 84 -7.16 12.89 7.57
CA VAL A 84 -8.29 13.56 8.20
C VAL A 84 -9.61 12.95 7.73
N GLU A 85 -10.67 13.13 8.52
CA GLU A 85 -12.00 12.71 8.12
C GLU A 85 -12.45 13.44 6.86
N ASP A 86 -12.81 12.66 5.83
CA ASP A 86 -13.32 13.18 4.57
C ASP A 86 -14.83 13.44 4.69
N LYS A 87 -15.19 14.70 4.79
CA LYS A 87 -16.60 15.16 4.85
C LYS A 87 -17.22 15.36 3.46
N ASN A 88 -16.41 15.23 2.41
CA ASN A 88 -16.89 15.34 1.06
C ASN A 88 -17.51 13.99 0.60
N GLU A 89 -18.41 14.04 -0.34
CA GLU A 89 -18.90 12.83 -0.98
C GLU A 89 -17.79 12.22 -1.84
N TRP A 90 -17.17 11.17 -1.35
CA TRP A 90 -16.30 10.35 -2.19
C TRP A 90 -17.15 9.45 -3.08
N LYS A 91 -17.13 9.74 -4.36
CA LYS A 91 -18.15 9.24 -5.27
C LYS A 91 -17.82 7.92 -5.96
N ARG A 92 -16.54 7.42 -5.89
CA ARG A 92 -16.18 6.20 -6.62
C ARG A 92 -15.06 5.43 -5.94
N ILE A 93 -15.33 4.16 -5.67
CA ILE A 93 -14.31 3.14 -5.53
C ILE A 93 -13.66 2.97 -6.91
N PRO A 94 -12.33 2.84 -7.02
CA PRO A 94 -11.67 2.60 -8.29
C PRO A 94 -12.29 1.43 -9.05
N THR A 95 -12.41 1.54 -10.37
CA THR A 95 -13.06 0.51 -11.20
C THR A 95 -12.27 -0.80 -11.26
N ASP A 96 -11.00 -0.76 -10.94
CA ASP A 96 -10.06 -1.88 -10.86
C ASP A 96 -9.89 -2.44 -9.43
N ALA A 97 -10.69 -1.93 -8.48
CA ALA A 97 -10.69 -2.45 -7.12
C ALA A 97 -11.06 -3.94 -7.09
N PRO A 98 -10.39 -4.75 -6.25
CA PRO A 98 -10.75 -6.16 -6.10
C PRO A 98 -12.20 -6.31 -5.58
N ASP A 99 -12.85 -7.40 -5.95
CA ASP A 99 -14.26 -7.67 -5.61
C ASP A 99 -14.58 -7.63 -4.11
N TRP A 100 -13.59 -7.92 -3.28
CA TRP A 100 -13.72 -7.88 -1.82
C TRP A 100 -13.58 -6.46 -1.24
N PHE A 101 -13.04 -5.48 -1.98
CA PHE A 101 -12.87 -4.11 -1.52
C PHE A 101 -14.19 -3.34 -1.60
N LYS A 102 -15.03 -3.54 -0.59
CA LYS A 102 -16.39 -3.00 -0.52
C LYS A 102 -16.67 -2.31 0.83
N PRO A 103 -16.00 -1.18 1.12
CA PRO A 103 -16.36 -0.41 2.31
C PRO A 103 -17.82 0.04 2.22
N SER A 104 -18.57 -0.13 3.30
CA SER A 104 -19.97 0.29 3.38
C SER A 104 -20.09 1.82 3.45
N ASP A 105 -21.22 2.35 2.99
CA ASP A 105 -21.53 3.78 3.11
C ASP A 105 -21.64 4.27 4.56
N SER A 106 -21.81 3.35 5.52
CA SER A 106 -21.84 3.65 6.95
C SER A 106 -20.43 3.82 7.57
N PHE A 107 -19.36 3.47 6.85
CA PHE A 107 -18.00 3.61 7.34
C PHE A 107 -17.59 5.07 7.38
N VAL A 108 -16.83 5.45 8.41
CA VAL A 108 -16.16 6.74 8.43
C VAL A 108 -15.08 6.76 7.36
N ARG A 109 -15.06 7.81 6.58
CA ARG A 109 -14.13 8.01 5.46
C ARG A 109 -13.05 9.00 5.83
N TYR A 110 -11.85 8.76 5.34
CA TYR A 110 -10.70 9.61 5.57
C TYR A 110 -9.90 9.78 4.27
N CYS A 111 -9.20 10.90 4.16
CA CYS A 111 -8.29 11.22 3.06
C CYS A 111 -7.02 11.89 3.57
N ILE A 112 -5.99 11.92 2.75
CA ILE A 112 -4.79 12.70 3.03
C ILE A 112 -5.08 14.16 2.73
N GLU A 113 -4.81 15.05 3.69
CA GLU A 113 -4.92 16.49 3.50
C GLU A 113 -3.64 17.02 2.84
N SER A 114 -3.54 16.82 1.53
CA SER A 114 -2.39 17.25 0.74
C SER A 114 -2.78 17.52 -0.70
N ASP A 115 -2.19 18.57 -1.28
CA ASP A 115 -2.32 18.87 -2.71
C ASP A 115 -1.69 17.77 -3.62
N PHE A 116 -0.90 16.88 -3.02
CA PHE A 116 -0.25 15.76 -3.71
C PHE A 116 -1.00 14.43 -3.57
N ASP A 117 -2.18 14.41 -2.91
CA ASP A 117 -3.01 13.19 -2.85
C ASP A 117 -3.47 12.80 -4.26
N GLN A 118 -3.07 11.61 -4.68
CA GLN A 118 -3.44 11.04 -5.98
C GLN A 118 -4.77 10.26 -5.94
N GLY A 119 -5.48 10.32 -4.81
CA GLY A 119 -6.77 9.69 -4.62
C GLY A 119 -6.80 8.58 -3.58
N SER A 120 -5.77 8.48 -2.71
CA SER A 120 -5.76 7.53 -1.60
C SER A 120 -6.96 7.73 -0.66
N ARG A 121 -7.55 6.63 -0.19
CA ARG A 121 -8.75 6.66 0.63
C ARG A 121 -8.70 5.61 1.72
N TYR A 122 -9.24 5.98 2.90
CA TYR A 122 -9.22 5.16 4.09
C TYR A 122 -10.61 5.09 4.67
N PHE A 123 -10.99 3.94 5.19
CA PHE A 123 -12.33 3.68 5.71
C PHE A 123 -12.24 2.92 7.03
N ARG A 124 -13.11 3.22 7.98
CA ARG A 124 -13.25 2.47 9.23
C ARG A 124 -14.70 2.27 9.60
N ASP A 125 -15.04 1.04 9.90
CA ASP A 125 -16.26 0.70 10.62
C ASP A 125 -16.03 0.86 12.14
N ASN A 126 -16.69 1.84 12.73
CA ASN A 126 -16.56 2.08 14.17
C ASN A 126 -17.21 1.00 15.04
N LEU A 127 -18.08 0.14 14.47
CA LEU A 127 -18.73 -0.95 15.22
C LEU A 127 -17.84 -2.18 15.29
N THR A 128 -17.22 -2.56 14.18
CA THR A 128 -16.41 -3.78 14.07
C THR A 128 -14.91 -3.53 14.16
N GLY A 129 -14.49 -2.29 13.95
CA GLY A 129 -13.07 -1.91 13.84
C GLY A 129 -12.42 -2.32 12.53
N ILE A 130 -13.18 -2.86 11.57
CA ILE A 130 -12.66 -3.21 10.24
C ILE A 130 -12.33 -1.93 9.49
N CYS A 131 -11.15 -1.93 8.86
CA CYS A 131 -10.63 -0.85 8.05
C CYS A 131 -10.37 -1.33 6.63
N TYR A 132 -10.59 -0.44 5.67
CA TYR A 132 -10.19 -0.58 4.28
C TYR A 132 -9.23 0.55 3.93
N ILE A 133 -8.14 0.22 3.27
CA ILE A 133 -7.19 1.20 2.73
C ILE A 133 -7.05 0.98 1.23
N TYR A 134 -7.20 2.06 0.48
CA TYR A 134 -6.74 2.19 -0.90
C TYR A 134 -5.66 3.25 -0.95
N GLU A 135 -4.46 2.89 -1.33
CA GLU A 135 -3.38 3.83 -1.58
C GLU A 135 -2.87 3.75 -3.00
N ILE A 136 -2.59 4.92 -3.57
CA ILE A 136 -2.04 5.08 -4.90
C ILE A 136 -0.93 6.12 -4.87
N GLN A 137 0.21 5.76 -5.46
CA GLN A 137 1.34 6.64 -5.73
C GLN A 137 1.89 6.30 -7.11
N LEU A 138 1.74 7.21 -8.06
CA LEU A 138 2.17 7.07 -9.46
C LEU A 138 3.19 8.15 -9.85
#